data_b1a421d9966011902c5b1d9f57111fb3
#
_entry.id   b1a421d9966011902c5b1d9f57111fb3
#
_cell.length_a   1.000
_cell.length_b   1.000
_cell.length_c   1.000
_cell.angle_alpha   90.00
_cell.angle_beta   90.00
_cell.angle_gamma   90.00
#
_symmetry.space_group_name_H-M   'P 1'
#
loop_
_entity.id
_entity.type
_entity.pdbx_description
1 polymer ?
#
loop_
_entity_poly.entity_id
_entity_poly.type
_entity_poly.pdbx_seq_one_letter_code
_entity_poly.pdbx_strand_id
1 'polypeptide(L)'
;MKANMKFIYLIIFVCILSVVPYLLISCGRGGRNTYEEEVHQQQASYVTFALVWYDNEDVDTPVAGFDVDIYDANGKVAFSRKSMSTKDIAAAAIELETGNYTASISDGTFYSIVSFRISYSGTQIVEVKLKRIAARLTVVIENVPAGAKLNAQVLNASKGWSIALGSDKKVAMMWEDVASQVDIPSATAVNGTITTQPTYIMPTIPSDKKSFVQLEIVESNGTCRSSLLTCDRMESAGKYTVKLDYHDITMPLTLSTHTINKWETLFVYEGEISNPQE
;
A
#
# COMPACT_ATOMS: atom_id res chain seq x y z
N MET A 1 16.31 -28.17 -3.57
CA MET A 1 15.05 -28.60 -2.94
C MET A 1 15.15 -28.37 -1.45
N LYS A 2 14.83 -27.18 -0.93
CA LYS A 2 14.68 -26.89 0.51
C LYS A 2 13.27 -26.35 0.69
N ALA A 3 12.38 -27.27 1.04
CA ALA A 3 10.97 -26.97 1.27
C ALA A 3 10.76 -26.19 2.57
N ASN A 4 9.86 -25.24 2.51
CA ASN A 4 9.44 -24.31 3.53
C ASN A 4 8.99 -24.98 4.85
N MET A 5 9.88 -25.03 5.82
CA MET A 5 9.60 -25.55 7.16
C MET A 5 8.90 -24.51 8.07
N LYS A 6 8.72 -23.28 7.61
CA LYS A 6 8.04 -22.20 8.38
C LYS A 6 6.51 -22.27 8.34
N PHE A 7 5.93 -22.96 7.36
CA PHE A 7 4.47 -23.04 7.21
C PHE A 7 3.83 -24.12 8.10
N ILE A 8 4.60 -25.11 8.54
CA ILE A 8 4.08 -26.24 9.33
C ILE A 8 3.91 -25.88 10.81
N TYR A 9 4.70 -24.94 11.35
CA TYR A 9 4.59 -24.55 12.76
C TYR A 9 3.37 -23.64 13.06
N LEU A 10 2.81 -22.97 12.05
CA LEU A 10 1.64 -22.11 12.24
C LEU A 10 0.33 -22.90 12.39
N ILE A 11 0.25 -24.08 11.75
CA ILE A 11 -0.95 -24.93 11.80
C ILE A 11 -1.07 -25.71 13.09
N ILE A 12 0.05 -26.05 13.73
CA ILE A 12 0.05 -26.86 14.97
C ILE A 12 -0.31 -26.04 16.21
N PHE A 13 -0.08 -24.72 16.20
CA PHE A 13 -0.39 -23.86 17.35
C PHE A 13 -1.87 -23.52 17.53
N VAL A 14 -2.67 -23.65 16.47
CA VAL A 14 -4.11 -23.33 16.48
C VAL A 14 -4.95 -24.50 17.04
N CYS A 15 -4.43 -25.74 17.04
CA CYS A 15 -5.19 -26.92 17.47
C CYS A 15 -5.13 -27.22 18.97
N ILE A 16 -4.33 -26.52 19.77
CA ILE A 16 -4.11 -26.89 21.20
C ILE A 16 -5.01 -26.08 22.16
N LEU A 17 -5.70 -25.04 21.72
CA LEU A 17 -6.50 -24.17 22.60
C LEU A 17 -8.01 -24.45 22.62
N SER A 18 -8.48 -25.55 22.04
CA SER A 18 -9.92 -25.84 21.97
C SER A 18 -10.42 -26.95 22.90
N VAL A 19 -9.65 -27.37 23.89
CA VAL A 19 -10.11 -28.40 24.83
C VAL A 19 -9.97 -27.91 26.27
N VAL A 20 -11.07 -27.67 26.92
CA VAL A 20 -11.46 -27.63 28.34
C VAL A 20 -12.31 -26.36 28.65
N PRO A 21 -13.45 -26.40 29.37
CA PRO A 21 -13.94 -27.50 30.18
C PRO A 21 -15.44 -27.84 29.96
N TYR A 22 -15.73 -29.08 29.67
CA TYR A 22 -16.99 -29.69 30.09
C TYR A 22 -16.67 -30.53 31.33
N LEU A 23 -17.14 -30.14 32.49
CA LEU A 23 -17.49 -31.01 33.63
C LEU A 23 -17.72 -30.13 34.86
N LEU A 24 -18.98 -29.87 35.17
CA LEU A 24 -19.52 -29.91 36.53
C LEU A 24 -21.05 -29.78 36.41
N ILE A 25 -21.70 -30.89 36.10
CA ILE A 25 -23.13 -31.03 36.36
C ILE A 25 -23.24 -31.67 37.75
N SER A 26 -23.58 -30.85 38.76
CA SER A 26 -23.99 -31.35 40.07
C SER A 26 -25.52 -31.43 40.10
N CYS A 27 -26.02 -32.64 40.27
CA CYS A 27 -27.44 -32.90 40.55
C CYS A 27 -27.85 -32.29 41.90
N GLY A 28 -28.79 -31.34 41.89
CA GLY A 28 -29.50 -30.84 43.05
C GLY A 28 -31.01 -30.85 42.79
N ARG A 29 -31.72 -31.80 43.39
CA ARG A 29 -33.17 -31.98 43.32
C ARG A 29 -33.86 -31.00 44.28
N GLY A 30 -34.75 -30.13 43.81
CA GLY A 30 -35.55 -29.24 44.65
C GLY A 30 -36.39 -28.28 43.83
N GLY A 31 -37.64 -28.58 43.65
CA GLY A 31 -38.57 -27.73 42.86
C GLY A 31 -38.89 -26.40 43.56
N ARG A 32 -38.88 -25.36 42.77
CA ARG A 32 -39.73 -24.17 42.89
C ARG A 32 -39.76 -23.53 41.49
N ASN A 33 -40.96 -23.33 40.98
CA ASN A 33 -41.21 -22.53 39.75
C ASN A 33 -40.80 -21.08 40.04
N THR A 34 -39.56 -20.75 39.75
CA THR A 34 -39.11 -19.40 39.45
C THR A 34 -38.95 -19.34 37.95
N TYR A 35 -39.64 -18.44 37.29
CA TYR A 35 -39.33 -18.03 35.93
C TYR A 35 -37.88 -17.53 35.99
N GLU A 36 -36.95 -18.41 35.66
CA GLU A 36 -35.59 -17.99 35.35
C GLU A 36 -35.73 -17.18 34.05
N GLU A 37 -35.65 -15.87 34.16
CA GLU A 37 -35.22 -15.04 33.03
C GLU A 37 -33.92 -15.69 32.55
N GLU A 38 -34.02 -16.38 31.43
CA GLU A 38 -32.82 -16.75 30.67
C GLU A 38 -32.10 -15.44 30.35
N VAL A 39 -31.15 -15.07 31.19
CA VAL A 39 -30.17 -14.06 30.89
C VAL A 39 -29.42 -14.67 29.69
N HIS A 40 -29.88 -14.34 28.49
CA HIS A 40 -29.11 -14.55 27.29
C HIS A 40 -27.81 -13.80 27.52
N GLN A 41 -26.79 -14.49 28.03
CA GLN A 41 -25.44 -13.98 28.04
C GLN A 41 -25.14 -13.76 26.55
N GLN A 42 -25.23 -12.51 26.15
CA GLN A 42 -24.89 -12.08 24.81
C GLN A 42 -23.40 -12.39 24.64
N GLN A 43 -23.14 -13.53 24.01
CA GLN A 43 -21.79 -14.04 23.89
C GLN A 43 -21.01 -13.03 23.03
N ALA A 44 -19.93 -12.49 23.57
CA ALA A 44 -19.15 -11.44 22.95
C ALA A 44 -18.58 -11.90 21.59
N SER A 45 -18.54 -11.01 20.66
CA SER A 45 -17.96 -11.23 19.34
C SER A 45 -16.61 -10.51 19.27
N TYR A 46 -15.61 -11.20 18.78
CA TYR A 46 -14.24 -10.69 18.66
C TYR A 46 -13.75 -10.74 17.23
N VAL A 47 -12.95 -9.75 16.85
CA VAL A 47 -12.21 -9.76 15.58
C VAL A 47 -10.71 -9.70 15.85
N THR A 48 -9.96 -10.45 15.08
CA THR A 48 -8.50 -10.37 14.96
C THR A 48 -8.12 -10.13 13.52
N PHE A 49 -6.96 -9.50 13.27
CA PHE A 49 -6.51 -9.23 11.91
C PHE A 49 -5.27 -10.04 11.58
N ALA A 50 -5.32 -10.74 10.42
CA ALA A 50 -4.18 -11.41 9.83
C ALA A 50 -3.60 -10.48 8.74
N LEU A 51 -2.42 -9.89 9.00
CA LEU A 51 -1.77 -9.00 8.05
C LEU A 51 -1.03 -9.79 6.98
N VAL A 52 -1.28 -9.48 5.71
CA VAL A 52 -0.65 -10.07 4.54
C VAL A 52 -0.10 -8.95 3.65
N TRP A 53 1.13 -9.11 3.18
CA TRP A 53 1.75 -8.13 2.28
C TRP A 53 1.24 -8.33 0.85
N TYR A 54 0.85 -7.23 0.21
CA TYR A 54 0.45 -7.24 -1.19
C TYR A 54 1.70 -7.41 -2.07
N ASP A 55 1.63 -8.35 -3.04
CA ASP A 55 2.65 -8.59 -4.07
C ASP A 55 4.06 -8.97 -3.58
N ASN A 56 4.19 -9.79 -2.54
CA ASN A 56 5.49 -10.23 -2.01
C ASN A 56 6.50 -9.07 -1.89
N GLU A 57 6.03 -7.91 -1.48
CA GLU A 57 6.92 -6.78 -1.22
C GLU A 57 8.02 -7.22 -0.24
N ASP A 58 9.28 -6.98 -0.62
CA ASP A 58 10.40 -7.19 0.29
C ASP A 58 10.24 -6.23 1.48
N VAL A 59 9.92 -6.78 2.63
CA VAL A 59 9.67 -6.04 3.87
C VAL A 59 11.00 -5.76 4.57
N ASP A 60 11.99 -5.29 3.83
CA ASP A 60 13.28 -4.86 4.39
C ASP A 60 13.19 -3.48 5.07
N THR A 61 12.06 -2.81 4.94
CA THR A 61 11.84 -1.53 5.62
C THR A 61 11.35 -1.81 7.03
N PRO A 62 12.02 -1.30 8.07
CA PRO A 62 11.51 -1.38 9.44
C PRO A 62 10.10 -0.78 9.48
N VAL A 63 9.13 -1.60 9.81
CA VAL A 63 7.73 -1.18 9.90
C VAL A 63 7.55 -0.46 11.22
N ALA A 64 7.16 0.80 11.19
CA ALA A 64 6.67 1.53 12.35
C ALA A 64 5.39 0.86 12.88
N GLY A 65 4.98 1.19 14.09
CA GLY A 65 3.71 0.68 14.60
C GLY A 65 2.54 1.15 13.74
N PHE A 66 1.58 0.26 13.51
CA PHE A 66 0.37 0.55 12.74
C PHE A 66 -0.67 1.28 13.57
N ASP A 67 -1.29 2.26 12.97
CA ASP A 67 -2.54 2.83 13.45
C ASP A 67 -3.70 1.96 12.95
N VAL A 68 -4.58 1.55 13.87
CA VAL A 68 -5.75 0.71 13.60
C VAL A 68 -6.99 1.45 14.03
N ASP A 69 -7.84 1.82 13.08
CA ASP A 69 -9.14 2.45 13.31
C ASP A 69 -10.24 1.57 12.69
N ILE A 70 -11.29 1.26 13.47
CA ILE A 70 -12.45 0.50 12.99
C ILE A 70 -13.67 1.40 13.07
N TYR A 71 -14.40 1.47 11.99
CA TYR A 71 -15.62 2.28 11.86
C TYR A 71 -16.83 1.37 11.67
N ASP A 72 -17.95 1.73 12.30
CA ASP A 72 -19.23 1.07 12.07
C ASP A 72 -19.85 1.49 10.71
N ALA A 73 -21.01 0.94 10.39
CA ALA A 73 -21.74 1.24 9.16
C ALA A 73 -22.16 2.72 9.02
N ASN A 74 -22.17 3.47 10.13
CA ASN A 74 -22.49 4.89 10.14
C ASN A 74 -21.24 5.80 10.05
N GLY A 75 -20.05 5.19 10.02
CA GLY A 75 -18.78 5.90 10.05
C GLY A 75 -18.33 6.37 11.43
N LYS A 76 -18.99 5.91 12.50
CA LYS A 76 -18.55 6.17 13.86
C LYS A 76 -17.40 5.24 14.22
N VAL A 77 -16.39 5.76 14.90
CA VAL A 77 -15.26 4.97 15.39
C VAL A 77 -15.74 4.00 16.46
N ALA A 78 -15.63 2.71 16.20
CA ALA A 78 -15.93 1.62 17.12
C ALA A 78 -14.68 1.19 17.91
N PHE A 79 -13.48 1.32 17.29
CA PHE A 79 -12.20 1.03 17.92
C PHE A 79 -11.12 1.90 17.30
N SER A 80 -10.17 2.36 18.12
CA SER A 80 -8.98 3.10 17.63
C SER A 80 -7.79 2.80 18.54
N ARG A 81 -6.67 2.43 17.93
CA ARG A 81 -5.40 2.23 18.63
C ARG A 81 -4.24 2.61 17.72
N LYS A 82 -3.28 3.34 18.29
CA LYS A 82 -2.11 3.83 17.57
C LYS A 82 -0.86 3.00 17.86
N SER A 83 0.05 2.96 16.89
CA SER A 83 1.38 2.36 17.01
C SER A 83 1.38 0.90 17.46
N MET A 84 0.43 0.10 16.99
CA MET A 84 0.38 -1.35 17.26
C MET A 84 1.44 -2.08 16.44
N SER A 85 2.21 -2.95 17.07
CA SER A 85 3.08 -3.87 16.31
C SER A 85 2.25 -4.91 15.52
N THR A 86 2.85 -5.51 14.50
CA THR A 86 2.19 -6.62 13.75
C THR A 86 1.77 -7.78 14.65
N LYS A 87 2.56 -8.05 15.71
CA LYS A 87 2.24 -9.07 16.72
C LYS A 87 1.06 -8.67 17.57
N ASP A 88 1.00 -7.39 17.99
CA ASP A 88 -0.11 -6.88 18.78
C ASP A 88 -1.42 -6.90 18.01
N ILE A 89 -1.40 -6.56 16.71
CA ILE A 89 -2.57 -6.63 15.84
C ILE A 89 -3.06 -8.07 15.69
N ALA A 90 -2.16 -9.02 15.46
CA ALA A 90 -2.50 -10.43 15.32
C ALA A 90 -3.00 -11.07 16.63
N ALA A 91 -2.56 -10.56 17.78
CA ALA A 91 -2.95 -11.05 19.11
C ALA A 91 -4.18 -10.32 19.67
N ALA A 92 -4.54 -9.17 19.12
CA ALA A 92 -5.65 -8.37 19.61
C ALA A 92 -6.99 -9.07 19.34
N ALA A 93 -7.71 -9.42 20.39
CA ALA A 93 -9.11 -9.81 20.31
C ALA A 93 -9.96 -8.54 20.55
N ILE A 94 -10.38 -7.89 19.47
CA ILE A 94 -11.14 -6.64 19.54
C ILE A 94 -12.62 -6.99 19.63
N GLU A 95 -13.26 -6.62 20.73
CA GLU A 95 -14.67 -6.84 20.94
C GLU A 95 -15.51 -5.86 20.11
N LEU A 96 -16.42 -6.39 19.32
CA LEU A 96 -17.36 -5.62 18.49
C LEU A 96 -18.75 -6.27 18.54
N GLU A 97 -19.78 -5.46 18.45
CA GLU A 97 -21.15 -5.93 18.28
C GLU A 97 -21.36 -6.53 16.88
N THR A 98 -22.47 -7.27 16.70
CA THR A 98 -22.86 -7.75 15.37
C THR A 98 -23.15 -6.56 14.45
N GLY A 99 -22.58 -6.56 13.24
CA GLY A 99 -22.72 -5.43 12.32
C GLY A 99 -21.73 -5.45 11.18
N ASN A 100 -21.81 -4.42 10.34
CA ASN A 100 -20.85 -4.18 9.27
C ASN A 100 -19.83 -3.13 9.71
N TYR A 101 -18.57 -3.37 9.41
CA TYR A 101 -17.46 -2.54 9.82
C TYR A 101 -16.49 -2.31 8.67
N THR A 102 -15.72 -1.23 8.77
CA THR A 102 -14.56 -0.98 7.92
C THR A 102 -13.36 -0.71 8.81
N ALA A 103 -12.31 -1.50 8.68
CA ALA A 103 -11.03 -1.24 9.33
C ALA A 103 -10.09 -0.50 8.40
N SER A 104 -9.40 0.49 8.94
CA SER A 104 -8.29 1.20 8.34
C SER A 104 -7.03 0.90 9.14
N ILE A 105 -6.01 0.38 8.49
CA ILE A 105 -4.73 -0.02 9.11
C ILE A 105 -3.60 0.62 8.30
N SER A 106 -2.75 1.44 8.93
CA SER A 106 -1.62 2.06 8.24
C SER A 106 -0.47 2.42 9.19
N ASP A 107 0.76 2.47 8.66
CA ASP A 107 1.98 2.88 9.39
C ASP A 107 2.69 4.07 8.73
N GLY A 108 2.05 4.72 7.74
CA GLY A 108 2.66 5.79 6.95
C GLY A 108 3.41 5.32 5.71
N THR A 109 3.77 4.03 5.62
CA THR A 109 4.41 3.40 4.46
C THR A 109 3.45 2.45 3.74
N PHE A 110 2.69 1.70 4.53
CA PHE A 110 1.69 0.74 4.06
C PHE A 110 0.32 1.09 4.59
N TYR A 111 -0.70 0.65 3.89
CA TYR A 111 -2.08 0.79 4.32
C TYR A 111 -2.95 -0.36 3.85
N SER A 112 -4.06 -0.53 4.52
CA SER A 112 -5.20 -1.30 4.05
C SER A 112 -6.50 -0.69 4.55
N ILE A 113 -7.53 -0.79 3.72
CA ILE A 113 -8.91 -0.50 4.11
C ILE A 113 -9.70 -1.74 3.76
N VAL A 114 -10.27 -2.40 4.76
CA VAL A 114 -11.01 -3.66 4.60
C VAL A 114 -12.38 -3.56 5.26
N SER A 115 -13.41 -3.93 4.50
CA SER A 115 -14.77 -4.05 5.02
C SER A 115 -15.04 -5.50 5.43
N PHE A 116 -15.68 -5.69 6.59
CA PHE A 116 -16.02 -7.00 7.12
C PHE A 116 -17.34 -6.95 7.89
N ARG A 117 -17.88 -8.11 8.20
CA ARG A 117 -19.12 -8.23 8.94
C ARG A 117 -18.94 -9.17 10.13
N ILE A 118 -19.36 -8.72 11.30
CA ILE A 118 -19.55 -9.58 12.46
C ILE A 118 -20.96 -10.13 12.43
N SER A 119 -21.11 -11.44 12.27
CA SER A 119 -22.44 -12.10 12.10
C SER A 119 -22.76 -13.13 13.17
N TYR A 120 -21.81 -13.46 14.03
CA TYR A 120 -21.98 -14.45 15.11
C TYR A 120 -21.07 -14.14 16.28
N SER A 121 -21.39 -14.73 17.42
CA SER A 121 -20.52 -14.68 18.61
C SER A 121 -19.29 -15.58 18.43
N GLY A 122 -18.17 -15.18 19.01
CA GLY A 122 -16.88 -15.86 18.92
C GLY A 122 -15.82 -15.01 18.21
N THR A 123 -14.68 -15.61 17.90
CA THR A 123 -13.58 -14.91 17.25
C THR A 123 -13.61 -15.10 15.74
N GLN A 124 -13.59 -13.98 15.01
CA GLN A 124 -13.48 -13.95 13.56
C GLN A 124 -12.10 -13.42 13.17
N ILE A 125 -11.44 -14.07 12.20
CA ILE A 125 -10.17 -13.62 11.65
C ILE A 125 -10.45 -12.90 10.32
N VAL A 126 -9.97 -11.67 10.18
CA VAL A 126 -10.08 -10.86 8.97
C VAL A 126 -8.69 -10.73 8.33
N GLU A 127 -8.55 -11.22 7.09
CA GLU A 127 -7.33 -11.03 6.31
C GLU A 127 -7.23 -9.57 5.84
N VAL A 128 -6.08 -8.95 6.08
CA VAL A 128 -5.79 -7.56 5.74
C VAL A 128 -4.61 -7.51 4.79
N LYS A 129 -4.85 -7.13 3.53
CA LYS A 129 -3.81 -6.99 2.50
C LYS A 129 -3.20 -5.59 2.56
N LEU A 130 -2.00 -5.49 3.09
CA LEU A 130 -1.24 -4.26 3.17
C LEU A 130 -0.65 -3.90 1.81
N LYS A 131 -0.92 -2.68 1.35
CA LYS A 131 -0.36 -2.09 0.12
C LYS A 131 0.59 -0.96 0.49
N ARG A 132 1.65 -0.79 -0.29
CA ARG A 132 2.51 0.38 -0.14
C ARG A 132 1.76 1.66 -0.56
N ILE A 133 1.92 2.73 0.19
CA ILE A 133 1.31 4.04 -0.11
C ILE A 133 1.95 4.63 -1.36
N ALA A 134 3.28 4.66 -1.43
CA ALA A 134 4.02 5.21 -2.55
C ALA A 134 4.07 4.28 -3.77
N ALA A 135 4.17 4.84 -4.97
CA ALA A 135 4.65 4.19 -6.17
C ALA A 135 6.18 4.03 -6.13
N ARG A 136 6.73 3.12 -6.91
CA ARG A 136 8.17 2.95 -7.13
C ARG A 136 8.52 3.25 -8.57
N LEU A 137 9.44 4.19 -8.79
CA LEU A 137 9.90 4.60 -10.11
C LEU A 137 11.38 4.29 -10.29
N THR A 138 11.73 3.74 -11.44
CA THR A 138 13.11 3.58 -11.93
C THR A 138 13.21 4.22 -13.32
N VAL A 139 14.28 4.96 -13.59
CA VAL A 139 14.57 5.52 -14.92
C VAL A 139 15.76 4.79 -15.50
N VAL A 140 15.61 4.32 -16.74
CA VAL A 140 16.65 3.64 -17.52
C VAL A 140 16.83 4.40 -18.84
N ILE A 141 18.05 4.83 -19.13
CA ILE A 141 18.38 5.51 -20.40
C ILE A 141 19.52 4.74 -21.07
N GLU A 142 19.28 4.28 -22.29
CA GLU A 142 20.24 3.52 -23.07
C GLU A 142 21.00 4.43 -24.06
N ASN A 143 22.13 3.94 -24.60
CA ASN A 143 22.98 4.63 -25.58
C ASN A 143 23.53 6.00 -25.12
N VAL A 144 23.76 6.13 -23.82
CA VAL A 144 24.22 7.39 -23.21
C VAL A 144 25.75 7.54 -23.36
N PRO A 145 26.26 8.75 -23.65
CA PRO A 145 27.69 9.00 -23.66
C PRO A 145 28.37 8.66 -22.32
N ALA A 146 29.60 8.18 -22.39
CA ALA A 146 30.37 7.80 -21.21
C ALA A 146 30.54 9.01 -20.25
N GLY A 147 30.33 8.78 -18.95
CA GLY A 147 30.46 9.79 -17.91
C GLY A 147 29.31 10.79 -17.81
N ALA A 148 28.28 10.68 -18.66
CA ALA A 148 27.09 11.51 -18.54
C ALA A 148 26.33 11.20 -17.23
N LYS A 149 25.68 12.22 -16.67
CA LYS A 149 24.89 12.14 -15.43
C LYS A 149 23.45 12.50 -15.72
N LEU A 150 22.53 11.75 -15.10
CA LEU A 150 21.11 12.04 -15.11
C LEU A 150 20.72 12.71 -13.80
N ASN A 151 20.05 13.85 -13.89
CA ASN A 151 19.21 14.41 -12.86
C ASN A 151 17.76 14.24 -13.32
N ALA A 152 16.90 13.77 -12.43
CA ALA A 152 15.51 13.59 -12.78
C ALA A 152 14.60 13.95 -11.59
N GLN A 153 13.38 14.41 -11.87
CA GLN A 153 12.40 14.71 -10.86
C GLN A 153 10.98 14.46 -11.36
N VAL A 154 10.11 14.02 -10.47
CA VAL A 154 8.66 13.97 -10.71
C VAL A 154 8.05 15.28 -10.24
N LEU A 155 7.24 15.94 -11.10
CA LEU A 155 6.80 17.30 -10.84
C LEU A 155 5.44 17.38 -10.12
N ASN A 156 4.60 16.36 -10.25
CA ASN A 156 3.22 16.37 -9.78
C ASN A 156 2.85 15.17 -8.91
N ALA A 157 3.78 14.74 -8.08
CA ALA A 157 3.46 13.80 -7.00
C ALA A 157 2.55 14.48 -5.97
N SER A 158 1.63 13.75 -5.36
CA SER A 158 0.84 14.26 -4.24
C SER A 158 1.74 14.61 -3.06
N LYS A 159 1.48 15.75 -2.42
CA LYS A 159 2.23 16.19 -1.24
C LYS A 159 1.97 15.30 -0.02
N GLY A 160 0.78 14.71 0.07
CA GLY A 160 0.40 13.88 1.21
C GLY A 160 -0.86 13.07 0.96
N TRP A 161 -1.31 12.42 2.01
CA TRP A 161 -2.51 11.59 2.00
C TRP A 161 -3.18 11.61 3.38
N SER A 162 -4.45 11.25 3.40
CA SER A 162 -5.22 11.04 4.62
C SER A 162 -6.18 9.87 4.44
N ILE A 163 -6.60 9.28 5.55
CA ILE A 163 -7.73 8.36 5.57
C ILE A 163 -8.91 9.13 6.12
N ALA A 164 -9.96 9.26 5.34
CA ALA A 164 -11.12 10.05 5.69
C ALA A 164 -12.42 9.31 5.39
N LEU A 165 -13.46 9.70 6.10
CA LEU A 165 -14.82 9.27 5.83
C LEU A 165 -15.39 10.15 4.72
N GLY A 166 -15.70 9.54 3.58
CA GLY A 166 -16.34 10.22 2.47
C GLY A 166 -17.79 10.65 2.78
N SER A 167 -18.37 11.47 1.93
CA SER A 167 -19.77 11.89 2.03
C SER A 167 -20.76 10.73 1.95
N ASP A 168 -20.35 9.63 1.33
CA ASP A 168 -21.08 8.36 1.26
C ASP A 168 -20.90 7.45 2.49
N LYS A 169 -20.26 7.97 3.54
CA LYS A 169 -19.91 7.26 4.78
C LYS A 169 -18.95 6.09 4.58
N LYS A 170 -18.24 6.05 3.47
CA LYS A 170 -17.18 5.07 3.26
C LYS A 170 -15.82 5.63 3.64
N VAL A 171 -15.06 4.83 4.34
CA VAL A 171 -13.66 5.13 4.65
C VAL A 171 -12.83 4.90 3.40
N ALA A 172 -12.07 5.91 3.01
CA ALA A 172 -11.22 5.85 1.83
C ALA A 172 -9.89 6.57 2.08
N MET A 173 -8.85 6.15 1.37
CA MET A 173 -7.62 6.91 1.26
C MET A 173 -7.84 8.06 0.28
N MET A 174 -7.47 9.25 0.71
CA MET A 174 -7.57 10.47 -0.08
C MET A 174 -6.18 11.07 -0.25
N TRP A 175 -5.84 11.42 -1.48
CA TRP A 175 -4.59 12.08 -1.83
C TRP A 175 -4.80 13.59 -1.81
N GLU A 176 -3.82 14.31 -1.30
CA GLU A 176 -3.84 15.77 -1.37
C GLU A 176 -3.68 16.20 -2.83
N ASP A 177 -4.56 17.11 -3.27
CA ASP A 177 -4.50 17.72 -4.61
C ASP A 177 -3.55 18.92 -4.63
N VAL A 178 -2.36 18.71 -4.07
CA VAL A 178 -1.27 19.68 -4.02
C VAL A 178 -0.02 18.99 -4.56
N ALA A 179 0.51 19.53 -5.65
CA ALA A 179 1.71 18.98 -6.28
C ALA A 179 2.95 19.18 -5.42
N SER A 180 3.78 18.15 -5.37
CA SER A 180 5.11 18.17 -4.79
C SER A 180 6.11 17.65 -5.81
N GLN A 181 7.25 18.29 -5.89
CA GLN A 181 8.39 17.80 -6.68
C GLN A 181 9.17 16.80 -5.87
N VAL A 182 9.55 15.68 -6.51
CA VAL A 182 10.32 14.61 -5.89
C VAL A 182 11.55 14.35 -6.75
N ASP A 183 12.74 14.64 -6.21
CA ASP A 183 13.99 14.36 -6.88
C ASP A 183 14.27 12.85 -6.90
N ILE A 184 14.69 12.36 -8.06
CA ILE A 184 15.19 11.01 -8.24
C ILE A 184 16.71 11.08 -8.04
N PRO A 185 17.32 10.20 -7.21
CA PRO A 185 18.76 10.22 -6.99
C PRO A 185 19.53 10.19 -8.32
N SER A 186 20.46 11.11 -8.49
CA SER A 186 21.24 11.22 -9.72
C SER A 186 22.04 9.93 -9.99
N ALA A 187 22.16 9.56 -11.26
CA ALA A 187 22.86 8.37 -11.70
C ALA A 187 23.84 8.73 -12.81
N THR A 188 24.93 7.98 -12.89
CA THR A 188 25.99 8.16 -13.92
C THR A 188 25.97 7.00 -14.89
N ALA A 189 26.26 7.27 -16.15
CA ALA A 189 26.31 6.25 -17.21
C ALA A 189 27.41 5.20 -16.92
N VAL A 190 27.00 3.93 -16.96
CA VAL A 190 27.87 2.76 -16.88
C VAL A 190 27.63 1.91 -18.12
N ASN A 191 28.67 1.65 -18.91
CA ASN A 191 28.58 0.88 -20.14
C ASN A 191 27.50 1.40 -21.11
N GLY A 192 27.36 2.72 -21.24
CA GLY A 192 26.38 3.31 -22.14
C GLY A 192 24.93 3.33 -21.65
N THR A 193 24.70 2.98 -20.38
CA THR A 193 23.37 2.97 -19.79
C THR A 193 23.37 3.72 -18.47
N ILE A 194 22.35 4.52 -18.22
CA ILE A 194 22.04 5.08 -16.91
C ILE A 194 20.85 4.30 -16.34
N THR A 195 20.99 3.83 -15.11
CA THR A 195 19.89 3.24 -14.35
C THR A 195 19.84 3.90 -12.97
N THR A 196 18.73 4.55 -12.65
CA THR A 196 18.56 5.15 -11.31
C THR A 196 18.26 4.08 -10.26
N GLN A 197 18.56 4.41 -9.00
CA GLN A 197 18.00 3.63 -7.89
C GLN A 197 16.47 3.76 -7.90
N PRO A 198 15.74 2.70 -7.53
CA PRO A 198 14.30 2.76 -7.36
C PRO A 198 13.93 3.85 -6.34
N THR A 199 13.08 4.78 -6.74
CA THR A 199 12.65 5.91 -5.91
C THR A 199 11.17 5.76 -5.56
N TYR A 200 10.84 5.92 -4.29
CA TYR A 200 9.46 5.91 -3.84
C TYR A 200 8.85 7.30 -3.96
N ILE A 201 7.71 7.37 -4.62
CA ILE A 201 7.04 8.61 -5.02
C ILE A 201 5.57 8.50 -4.66
N MET A 202 5.03 9.52 -3.99
CA MET A 202 3.58 9.58 -3.77
C MET A 202 2.84 9.54 -5.11
N PRO A 203 1.64 8.97 -5.19
CA PRO A 203 0.83 8.98 -6.40
C PRO A 203 0.67 10.38 -7.00
N THR A 204 0.37 10.43 -8.29
CA THR A 204 0.04 11.67 -8.99
C THR A 204 -1.16 12.35 -8.34
N ILE A 205 -1.13 13.69 -8.24
CA ILE A 205 -2.25 14.47 -7.66
C ILE A 205 -3.59 14.11 -8.33
N PRO A 206 -4.72 14.18 -7.60
CA PRO A 206 -6.03 13.79 -8.10
C PRO A 206 -6.49 14.53 -9.35
N SER A 207 -6.19 15.84 -9.46
CA SER A 207 -6.58 16.68 -10.60
C SER A 207 -5.88 16.31 -11.91
N ASP A 208 -4.68 15.71 -11.85
CA ASP A 208 -3.92 15.37 -13.03
C ASP A 208 -4.21 13.96 -13.55
N LYS A 209 -4.38 13.83 -14.85
CA LYS A 209 -4.58 12.55 -15.54
C LYS A 209 -3.27 11.85 -15.89
N LYS A 210 -2.16 12.58 -15.87
CA LYS A 210 -0.82 12.13 -16.27
C LYS A 210 0.20 12.52 -15.22
N SER A 211 1.30 11.76 -15.16
CA SER A 211 2.48 12.10 -14.39
C SER A 211 3.51 12.81 -15.27
N PHE A 212 4.22 13.77 -14.70
CA PHE A 212 5.27 14.52 -15.39
C PHE A 212 6.61 14.23 -14.76
N VAL A 213 7.55 13.74 -15.60
CA VAL A 213 8.92 13.43 -15.19
C VAL A 213 9.87 14.31 -16.00
N GLN A 214 10.54 15.23 -15.31
CA GLN A 214 11.57 16.05 -15.91
C GLN A 214 12.91 15.30 -15.86
N LEU A 215 13.62 15.28 -16.97
CA LEU A 215 14.94 14.69 -17.11
C LEU A 215 15.93 15.76 -17.53
N GLU A 216 17.13 15.71 -16.97
CA GLU A 216 18.28 16.50 -17.37
C GLU A 216 19.50 15.59 -17.45
N ILE A 217 20.13 15.53 -18.62
CA ILE A 217 21.37 14.79 -18.84
C ILE A 217 22.51 15.79 -19.02
N VAL A 218 23.50 15.68 -18.17
CA VAL A 218 24.72 16.47 -18.22
C VAL A 218 25.86 15.59 -18.71
N GLU A 219 26.36 15.87 -19.91
CA GLU A 219 27.49 15.16 -20.52
C GLU A 219 28.81 15.57 -19.87
N SER A 220 29.86 14.77 -20.01
CA SER A 220 31.19 15.04 -19.46
C SER A 220 31.85 16.29 -20.02
N ASN A 221 31.44 16.74 -21.21
CA ASN A 221 31.89 18.00 -21.84
C ASN A 221 31.14 19.24 -21.34
N GLY A 222 30.17 19.08 -20.42
CA GLY A 222 29.32 20.14 -19.88
C GLY A 222 28.06 20.43 -20.70
N THR A 223 27.82 19.72 -21.81
CA THR A 223 26.57 19.84 -22.56
C THR A 223 25.43 19.35 -21.69
N CYS A 224 24.38 20.18 -21.58
CA CYS A 224 23.18 19.85 -20.84
C CYS A 224 22.00 19.68 -21.80
N ARG A 225 21.23 18.62 -21.60
CA ARG A 225 20.02 18.31 -22.38
C ARG A 225 18.88 18.02 -21.42
N SER A 226 17.72 18.60 -21.66
CA SER A 226 16.55 18.40 -20.82
C SER A 226 15.34 17.96 -21.62
N SER A 227 14.48 17.17 -21.02
CA SER A 227 13.21 16.74 -21.58
C SER A 227 12.17 16.61 -20.49
N LEU A 228 10.91 16.85 -20.86
CA LEU A 228 9.75 16.61 -20.01
C LEU A 228 8.98 15.41 -20.59
N LEU A 229 8.86 14.38 -19.79
CA LEU A 229 8.09 13.19 -20.14
C LEU A 229 6.69 13.30 -19.54
N THR A 230 5.71 12.93 -20.35
CA THR A 230 4.34 12.73 -19.91
C THR A 230 4.08 11.22 -19.84
N CYS A 231 3.81 10.75 -18.64
CA CYS A 231 3.60 9.34 -18.34
C CYS A 231 2.17 9.09 -17.87
N ASP A 232 1.75 7.83 -17.89
CA ASP A 232 0.49 7.49 -17.23
C ASP A 232 0.57 7.78 -15.73
N ARG A 233 -0.59 8.05 -15.15
CA ARG A 233 -0.73 8.39 -13.75
C ARG A 233 -0.08 7.32 -12.86
N MET A 234 0.82 7.75 -11.99
CA MET A 234 1.40 6.88 -10.97
C MET A 234 0.40 6.67 -9.83
N GLU A 235 0.17 5.43 -9.48
CA GLU A 235 -0.76 5.03 -8.45
C GLU A 235 -0.06 4.33 -7.28
N SER A 236 -0.73 4.29 -6.14
CA SER A 236 -0.30 3.58 -4.94
C SER A 236 0.09 2.13 -5.26
N ALA A 237 1.19 1.67 -4.70
CA ALA A 237 1.80 0.35 -4.91
C ALA A 237 2.20 0.05 -6.37
N GLY A 238 2.09 1.02 -7.28
CA GLY A 238 2.52 0.86 -8.67
C GLY A 238 4.04 0.77 -8.77
N LYS A 239 4.53 -0.10 -9.66
CA LYS A 239 5.96 -0.24 -9.99
C LYS A 239 6.15 0.19 -11.43
N TYR A 240 6.92 1.25 -11.64
CA TYR A 240 7.09 1.90 -12.93
C TYR A 240 8.56 1.89 -13.34
N THR A 241 8.81 1.61 -14.62
CA THR A 241 10.11 1.81 -15.24
C THR A 241 9.94 2.69 -16.47
N VAL A 242 10.59 3.85 -16.46
CA VAL A 242 10.74 4.70 -17.64
C VAL A 242 11.97 4.23 -18.39
N LYS A 243 11.80 3.75 -19.61
CA LYS A 243 12.90 3.30 -20.47
C LYS A 243 12.97 4.18 -21.72
N LEU A 244 14.13 4.78 -21.97
CA LEU A 244 14.36 5.74 -23.04
C LEU A 244 15.66 5.44 -23.77
N ASP A 245 15.74 5.83 -25.06
CA ASP A 245 17.01 5.98 -25.76
C ASP A 245 17.52 7.42 -25.60
N TYR A 246 18.82 7.58 -25.37
CA TYR A 246 19.44 8.90 -25.24
C TYR A 246 19.18 9.81 -26.44
N HIS A 247 19.15 9.23 -27.66
CA HIS A 247 18.91 9.97 -28.89
C HIS A 247 17.52 10.59 -28.95
N ASP A 248 16.53 9.97 -28.30
CA ASP A 248 15.17 10.51 -28.22
C ASP A 248 15.08 11.74 -27.32
N ILE A 249 15.98 11.85 -26.32
CA ILE A 249 16.06 13.00 -25.41
C ILE A 249 16.76 14.20 -26.08
N THR A 250 17.55 13.97 -27.11
CA THR A 250 18.39 14.99 -27.75
C THR A 250 17.77 15.66 -28.95
N MET A 251 16.68 15.11 -29.45
CA MET A 251 15.99 15.70 -30.61
C MET A 251 15.03 16.80 -30.18
N PRO A 252 15.07 18.01 -30.78
CA PRO A 252 14.00 18.95 -30.65
C PRO A 252 12.76 18.33 -31.31
N LEU A 253 11.78 17.94 -30.46
CA LEU A 253 10.39 17.75 -30.82
C LEU A 253 10.06 17.01 -32.13
N THR A 254 10.31 15.74 -32.14
CA THR A 254 9.48 14.79 -32.88
C THR A 254 8.92 13.83 -31.87
N LEU A 255 7.60 13.63 -31.88
CA LEU A 255 6.93 12.65 -31.06
C LEU A 255 7.71 11.34 -31.02
N SER A 256 8.40 11.09 -29.93
CA SER A 256 8.97 9.79 -29.67
C SER A 256 8.10 9.08 -28.64
N THR A 257 7.67 7.91 -29.01
CA THR A 257 6.88 7.01 -28.15
C THR A 257 7.80 6.43 -27.07
N HIS A 258 7.54 6.73 -25.82
CA HIS A 258 8.30 6.17 -24.71
C HIS A 258 7.50 5.05 -24.05
N THR A 259 8.16 3.91 -23.87
CA THR A 259 7.53 2.74 -23.27
C THR A 259 7.71 2.76 -21.78
N ILE A 260 6.60 2.82 -21.05
CA ILE A 260 6.57 2.67 -19.60
C ILE A 260 6.03 1.30 -19.27
N ASN A 261 6.83 0.48 -18.62
CA ASN A 261 6.42 -0.85 -18.20
C ASN A 261 5.92 -0.82 -16.77
N LYS A 262 4.69 -1.22 -16.54
CA LYS A 262 4.18 -1.52 -15.22
C LYS A 262 4.64 -2.92 -14.82
N TRP A 263 5.37 -3.05 -13.73
CA TRP A 263 6.22 -4.21 -13.43
C TRP A 263 5.52 -5.56 -13.23
N GLU A 264 4.22 -5.64 -13.14
CA GLU A 264 3.50 -6.89 -12.87
C GLU A 264 2.41 -7.25 -13.86
N THR A 265 2.20 -6.39 -14.79
CA THR A 265 1.38 -6.69 -15.96
C THR A 265 2.19 -6.24 -17.16
N LEU A 266 2.32 -7.08 -18.15
CA LEU A 266 2.91 -6.79 -19.46
C LEU A 266 2.15 -5.66 -20.20
N PHE A 267 1.87 -4.54 -19.52
CA PHE A 267 1.30 -3.37 -20.14
C PHE A 267 2.44 -2.41 -20.48
N VAL A 268 2.68 -2.31 -21.77
CA VAL A 268 3.54 -1.28 -22.35
C VAL A 268 2.71 -0.02 -22.46
N TYR A 269 3.09 1.03 -21.74
CA TYR A 269 2.48 2.35 -21.88
C TYR A 269 3.36 3.20 -22.78
N GLU A 270 2.75 3.77 -23.82
CA GLU A 270 3.39 4.75 -24.67
C GLU A 270 3.19 6.14 -24.07
N GLY A 271 4.26 6.79 -23.69
CA GLY A 271 4.26 8.17 -23.21
C GLY A 271 4.56 9.14 -24.35
N GLU A 272 4.02 10.34 -24.27
CA GLU A 272 4.31 11.43 -25.21
C GLU A 272 5.26 12.44 -24.58
N ILE A 273 6.26 12.90 -25.35
CA ILE A 273 7.04 14.08 -24.98
C ILE A 273 6.24 15.30 -25.42
N SER A 274 5.84 16.13 -24.48
CA SER A 274 5.18 17.41 -24.77
C SER A 274 6.16 18.57 -24.57
N ASN A 275 6.09 19.54 -25.49
CA ASN A 275 6.80 20.80 -25.33
C ASN A 275 6.01 21.71 -24.38
N PRO A 276 6.64 22.26 -23.33
CA PRO A 276 5.96 23.16 -22.39
C PRO A 276 5.64 24.56 -22.94
N GLN A 277 5.81 24.80 -24.27
CA GLN A 277 5.60 26.11 -24.88
C GLN A 277 4.40 26.18 -25.86
N GLU A 278 3.47 25.23 -25.81
CA GLU A 278 2.17 25.39 -26.51
C GLU A 278 1.01 25.48 -25.50
#